data_b369d5d1b0792fa814dd5a5ce327aeee
#
_entry.id   b369d5d1b0792fa814dd5a5ce327aeee
#
_cell.length_a   1.000
_cell.length_b   1.000
_cell.length_c   1.000
_cell.angle_alpha   90.00
_cell.angle_beta   90.00
_cell.angle_gamma   90.00
#
_symmetry.space_group_name_H-M   'P 1'
#
loop_
_entity.id
_entity.type
_entity.pdbx_description
1 polymer ?
#
loop_
_entity_poly.entity_id
_entity_poly.type
_entity_poly.pdbx_seq_one_letter_code
_entity_poly.pdbx_strand_id
1 'polypeptide(L)'
;MSLFRTARRSASISTLGVFSGPERYLVDIKRFKSQYVQTKGLEAVDPTMFRLLRQEEYRQKSCLNLIASENVMSPAVLEALSSVVQKEWGVNVQSKTAMSGSNANLYVYSALLECHDRIMGLDLAHGGHLTHGYRKGRKKISKVSKYFETFPYYLDPKTGFIDYDGLEAAAEQYQPRIVVAGTSAYSRLIDYARIKQITSKVGAYLVSDISHISGLIAAGLVPSPFEHSDIITSSTAKLLQGPRGGIIFYRRGIKPTGTGSIENAIDASVFPGHQSSPHNNSIAALSVALQQALTPEFKQYQKQVLLNSKALAETLTSLGYSLSSGGTDTHLVLLDLRPHGIDGARLERVLELLGVASNRNVLYGDTSVKEPSGLRIGSPAMTARGLGSQDFVEVAKFIDRAVGVTKKLSVLAEEQAEGAGEEPTNLKHFLRFIEENDGHEMMLELRSEISDWVEQFTT
;
A
#
# COMPACT_ATOMS: atom_id res chain seq x y z
N MET A 1 -28.91 -0.51 -48.79
CA MET A 1 -28.20 -1.25 -49.85
C MET A 1 -27.14 -0.34 -50.43
N SER A 2 -25.88 -0.86 -50.52
CA SER A 2 -24.78 -0.20 -51.21
C SER A 2 -24.17 1.02 -50.49
N LEU A 3 -23.09 0.77 -49.76
CA LEU A 3 -21.85 1.54 -49.65
C LEU A 3 -20.96 1.02 -48.52
N PHE A 4 -20.43 -0.17 -48.67
CA PHE A 4 -19.25 -0.65 -47.99
C PHE A 4 -18.56 -1.73 -48.84
N ARG A 5 -17.79 -1.29 -49.80
CA ARG A 5 -16.75 -2.11 -50.42
C ARG A 5 -15.53 -1.25 -50.78
N THR A 6 -14.38 -1.84 -50.45
CA THR A 6 -13.03 -1.51 -50.91
C THR A 6 -12.24 -0.46 -50.15
N ALA A 7 -11.34 -0.94 -49.30
CA ALA A 7 -9.92 -0.66 -49.41
C ALA A 7 -9.10 -1.61 -48.50
N ARG A 8 -8.82 -2.83 -48.97
CA ARG A 8 -7.60 -3.54 -48.55
C ARG A 8 -6.43 -2.82 -49.24
N ARG A 9 -5.61 -2.10 -48.49
CA ARG A 9 -4.23 -1.81 -48.88
C ARG A 9 -3.31 -2.39 -47.83
N SER A 10 -2.56 -3.40 -48.23
CA SER A 10 -1.40 -3.95 -47.57
C SER A 10 -0.39 -2.83 -47.32
N ALA A 11 -0.25 -2.39 -46.09
CA ALA A 11 0.89 -1.63 -45.63
C ALA A 11 1.94 -2.64 -45.16
N SER A 12 2.98 -2.84 -45.98
CA SER A 12 4.19 -3.53 -45.61
C SER A 12 4.79 -2.86 -44.36
N ILE A 13 5.04 -3.66 -43.34
CA ILE A 13 5.84 -3.27 -42.19
C ILE A 13 7.28 -3.19 -42.67
N SER A 14 7.72 -2.01 -43.12
CA SER A 14 9.11 -1.73 -43.36
C SER A 14 9.76 -1.24 -42.06
N THR A 15 10.61 -2.11 -41.51
CA THR A 15 11.77 -1.80 -40.65
C THR A 15 11.66 -0.56 -39.78
N LEU A 16 11.17 -0.75 -38.55
CA LEU A 16 11.52 0.13 -37.45
C LEU A 16 13.03 -0.04 -37.19
N GLY A 17 13.80 0.98 -37.53
CA GLY A 17 15.23 1.03 -37.28
C GLY A 17 15.47 0.87 -35.77
N VAL A 18 16.33 -0.07 -35.43
CA VAL A 18 16.89 -0.26 -34.12
C VAL A 18 17.67 1.00 -33.76
N PHE A 19 17.11 1.87 -32.93
CA PHE A 19 17.85 2.97 -32.32
C PHE A 19 18.77 2.41 -31.25
N SER A 20 20.04 2.24 -31.58
CA SER A 20 21.12 1.93 -30.64
C SER A 20 21.71 3.22 -30.12
N GLY A 21 21.35 3.58 -28.84
CA GLY A 21 21.99 4.66 -28.10
C GLY A 21 21.19 5.06 -26.88
N PRO A 22 21.82 5.39 -25.74
CA PRO A 22 21.11 5.87 -24.57
C PRO A 22 20.78 7.36 -24.72
N GLU A 23 20.03 7.73 -25.73
CA GLU A 23 19.43 9.05 -25.78
C GLU A 23 18.24 9.05 -24.85
N ARG A 24 18.38 9.83 -23.75
CA ARG A 24 17.29 10.19 -22.85
C ARG A 24 16.11 10.60 -23.72
N TYR A 25 15.00 9.86 -23.63
CA TYR A 25 13.72 10.28 -24.16
C TYR A 25 13.23 11.51 -23.36
N LEU A 26 13.92 12.62 -23.52
CA LEU A 26 13.32 13.92 -23.35
C LEU A 26 12.23 13.98 -24.42
N VAL A 27 10.98 13.95 -23.98
CA VAL A 27 9.84 14.24 -24.85
C VAL A 27 10.23 15.44 -25.70
N ASP A 28 10.40 15.25 -27.00
CA ASP A 28 10.75 16.36 -27.87
C ASP A 28 9.52 17.25 -28.03
N ILE A 29 9.34 18.14 -27.03
CA ILE A 29 8.26 19.13 -26.97
C ILE A 29 8.30 20.06 -28.18
N LYS A 30 9.42 20.13 -28.92
CA LYS A 30 9.56 20.90 -30.17
C LYS A 30 8.65 20.41 -31.30
N ARG A 31 8.06 19.19 -31.18
CA ARG A 31 7.10 18.67 -32.16
C ARG A 31 5.72 19.36 -32.14
N PHE A 32 5.37 20.04 -31.06
CA PHE A 32 4.12 20.77 -30.96
C PHE A 32 4.29 22.22 -31.43
N LYS A 33 4.18 22.46 -32.73
CA LYS A 33 4.20 23.80 -33.33
C LYS A 33 2.88 24.59 -33.11
N SER A 34 2.14 24.31 -32.05
CA SER A 34 0.91 25.01 -31.76
C SER A 34 1.16 26.19 -30.80
N GLN A 35 0.70 27.37 -31.17
CA GLN A 35 0.74 28.55 -30.28
C GLN A 35 -0.07 28.38 -28.98
N TYR A 36 -0.90 27.34 -28.90
CA TYR A 36 -1.74 27.05 -27.73
C TYR A 36 -1.09 26.07 -26.76
N VAL A 37 0.05 25.46 -27.10
CA VAL A 37 0.76 24.54 -26.22
C VAL A 37 1.97 25.22 -25.64
N GLN A 38 2.02 25.31 -24.30
CA GLN A 38 3.19 25.81 -23.59
C GLN A 38 4.37 24.89 -23.82
N THR A 39 5.49 25.44 -24.34
CA THR A 39 6.70 24.70 -24.67
C THR A 39 7.78 24.84 -23.60
N LYS A 40 7.55 25.67 -22.57
CA LYS A 40 8.47 25.85 -21.44
C LYS A 40 8.44 24.66 -20.49
N GLY A 41 9.57 24.27 -19.98
CA GLY A 41 9.68 23.24 -18.94
C GLY A 41 9.10 23.70 -17.59
N LEU A 42 8.90 22.75 -16.69
CA LEU A 42 8.28 23.00 -15.38
C LEU A 42 8.98 24.11 -14.60
N GLU A 43 10.32 24.12 -14.59
CA GLU A 43 11.12 25.14 -13.90
C GLU A 43 10.79 26.56 -14.35
N ALA A 44 10.56 26.75 -15.65
CA ALA A 44 10.25 28.05 -16.23
C ALA A 44 8.77 28.45 -16.09
N VAL A 45 7.87 27.47 -15.92
CA VAL A 45 6.42 27.70 -15.79
C VAL A 45 6.01 27.83 -14.32
N ASP A 46 6.54 26.98 -13.47
CA ASP A 46 6.29 26.99 -12.03
C ASP A 46 7.57 26.61 -11.25
N PRO A 47 8.44 27.61 -11.00
CA PRO A 47 9.69 27.41 -10.24
C PRO A 47 9.44 26.89 -8.81
N THR A 48 8.30 27.21 -8.22
CA THR A 48 7.96 26.76 -6.87
C THR A 48 7.67 25.27 -6.86
N MET A 49 6.83 24.80 -7.76
CA MET A 49 6.54 23.38 -7.91
C MET A 49 7.80 22.59 -8.30
N PHE A 50 8.62 23.11 -9.21
CA PHE A 50 9.90 22.48 -9.56
C PHE A 50 10.80 22.29 -8.35
N ARG A 51 10.95 23.31 -7.50
CA ARG A 51 11.74 23.24 -6.27
C ARG A 51 11.16 22.23 -5.28
N LEU A 52 9.84 22.22 -5.08
CA LEU A 52 9.17 21.24 -4.19
C LEU A 52 9.41 19.80 -4.67
N LEU A 53 9.34 19.54 -5.97
CA LEU A 53 9.63 18.20 -6.51
C LEU A 53 11.09 17.80 -6.30
N ARG A 54 12.04 18.74 -6.44
CA ARG A 54 13.45 18.47 -6.16
C ARG A 54 13.73 18.22 -4.68
N GLN A 55 13.06 18.95 -3.79
CA GLN A 55 13.13 18.70 -2.35
C GLN A 55 12.57 17.33 -1.99
N GLU A 56 11.45 16.93 -2.57
CA GLU A 56 10.85 15.62 -2.35
C GLU A 56 11.72 14.49 -2.93
N GLU A 57 12.31 14.68 -4.11
CA GLU A 57 13.27 13.73 -4.67
C GLU A 57 14.47 13.53 -3.76
N TYR A 58 15.03 14.62 -3.22
CA TYR A 58 16.13 14.57 -2.26
C TYR A 58 15.69 13.84 -0.98
N ARG A 59 14.52 14.18 -0.42
CA ARG A 59 13.99 13.52 0.78
C ARG A 59 13.86 12.01 0.56
N GLN A 60 13.29 11.59 -0.57
CA GLN A 60 13.15 10.16 -0.87
C GLN A 60 14.49 9.44 -0.97
N LYS A 61 15.54 10.10 -1.44
CA LYS A 61 16.88 9.53 -1.53
C LYS A 61 17.59 9.46 -0.18
N SER A 62 17.45 10.50 0.65
CA SER A 62 18.15 10.63 1.93
C SER A 62 17.45 9.99 3.13
N CYS A 63 16.19 9.58 2.99
CA CYS A 63 15.42 9.03 4.10
C CYS A 63 15.49 7.49 4.16
N LEU A 64 15.48 6.95 5.39
CA LEU A 64 15.28 5.53 5.66
C LEU A 64 13.77 5.22 5.58
N ASN A 65 13.31 4.75 4.42
CA ASN A 65 11.88 4.53 4.17
C ASN A 65 11.42 3.14 4.63
N LEU A 66 10.80 3.07 5.79
CA LEU A 66 10.22 1.86 6.38
C LEU A 66 8.69 1.79 6.24
N ILE A 67 8.08 2.61 5.39
CA ILE A 67 6.65 2.55 5.13
C ILE A 67 6.32 1.27 4.35
N ALA A 68 5.61 0.34 4.97
CA ALA A 68 5.32 -1.00 4.43
C ALA A 68 4.53 -0.99 3.11
N SER A 69 3.83 0.10 2.80
CA SER A 69 3.04 0.28 1.58
C SER A 69 3.74 1.05 0.48
N GLU A 70 4.99 1.47 0.68
CA GLU A 70 5.80 2.20 -0.31
C GLU A 70 6.86 1.30 -0.94
N ASN A 71 7.20 1.63 -2.18
CA ASN A 71 8.24 0.93 -2.94
C ASN A 71 8.79 1.82 -4.06
N VAL A 72 9.89 1.39 -4.68
CA VAL A 72 10.55 2.09 -5.77
C VAL A 72 10.11 1.46 -7.11
N MET A 73 9.73 2.30 -8.06
CA MET A 73 9.48 1.89 -9.44
C MET A 73 10.79 1.81 -10.22
N SER A 74 10.91 0.81 -11.11
CA SER A 74 12.06 0.73 -12.00
C SER A 74 12.10 1.88 -13.02
N PRO A 75 13.27 2.24 -13.57
CA PRO A 75 13.37 3.24 -14.63
C PRO A 75 12.46 2.95 -15.82
N ALA A 76 12.34 1.68 -16.26
CA ALA A 76 11.47 1.30 -17.37
C ALA A 76 9.98 1.55 -17.08
N VAL A 77 9.51 1.34 -15.84
CA VAL A 77 8.15 1.66 -15.44
C VAL A 77 7.93 3.18 -15.43
N LEU A 78 8.90 3.95 -14.94
CA LEU A 78 8.85 5.42 -14.95
C LEU A 78 8.85 6.00 -16.36
N GLU A 79 9.66 5.46 -17.29
CA GLU A 79 9.68 5.85 -18.70
C GLU A 79 8.31 5.59 -19.36
N ALA A 80 7.72 4.42 -19.17
CA ALA A 80 6.40 4.10 -19.68
C ALA A 80 5.31 5.03 -19.09
N LEU A 81 5.40 5.35 -17.78
CA LEU A 81 4.46 6.24 -17.10
C LEU A 81 4.55 7.69 -17.60
N SER A 82 5.77 8.17 -17.90
CA SER A 82 6.01 9.51 -18.43
C SER A 82 5.80 9.63 -19.95
N SER A 83 5.41 8.55 -20.63
CA SER A 83 5.17 8.55 -22.07
C SER A 83 3.99 9.47 -22.44
N VAL A 84 4.01 9.99 -23.67
CA VAL A 84 2.94 10.85 -24.24
C VAL A 84 1.64 10.08 -24.53
N VAL A 85 1.57 8.80 -24.24
CA VAL A 85 0.44 7.91 -24.48
C VAL A 85 -0.64 8.17 -23.44
N GLN A 86 -1.22 9.36 -23.46
CA GLN A 86 -2.26 9.75 -22.47
C GLN A 86 -3.68 9.53 -22.98
N LYS A 87 -3.91 9.46 -24.29
CA LYS A 87 -5.23 9.27 -24.90
C LYS A 87 -5.14 8.41 -26.16
N GLU A 88 -6.14 7.55 -26.30
CA GLU A 88 -6.56 6.84 -27.49
C GLU A 88 -5.46 6.30 -28.43
N TRP A 89 -5.02 5.10 -28.16
CA TRP A 89 -4.51 4.26 -29.23
C TRP A 89 -5.70 3.60 -29.90
N GLY A 90 -5.85 3.82 -31.19
CA GLY A 90 -6.97 3.34 -32.02
C GLY A 90 -7.05 1.82 -32.20
N VAL A 91 -6.85 1.07 -31.14
CA VAL A 91 -7.03 -0.37 -31.07
C VAL A 91 -7.78 -0.69 -29.78
N ASN A 92 -8.77 -1.53 -29.86
CA ASN A 92 -9.64 -2.04 -28.81
C ASN A 92 -8.90 -2.57 -27.55
N VAL A 93 -8.16 -1.72 -26.84
CA VAL A 93 -7.65 -2.02 -25.50
C VAL A 93 -8.70 -1.58 -24.51
N GLN A 94 -9.63 -2.46 -24.20
CA GLN A 94 -10.51 -2.29 -23.06
C GLN A 94 -9.67 -2.46 -21.79
N SER A 95 -9.26 -1.34 -21.21
CA SER A 95 -8.58 -1.35 -19.92
C SER A 95 -9.59 -1.48 -18.80
N LYS A 96 -9.46 -2.53 -18.02
CA LYS A 96 -10.20 -2.80 -16.80
C LYS A 96 -9.36 -2.50 -15.55
N THR A 97 -8.36 -1.65 -15.67
CA THR A 97 -7.54 -1.22 -14.54
C THR A 97 -8.26 -0.14 -13.75
N ALA A 98 -8.37 -0.35 -12.45
CA ALA A 98 -8.87 0.66 -11.52
C ALA A 98 -7.81 1.72 -11.25
N MET A 99 -8.24 2.93 -10.86
CA MET A 99 -7.33 4.05 -10.54
C MET A 99 -6.52 3.80 -9.26
N SER A 100 -6.95 2.89 -8.40
CA SER A 100 -6.25 2.46 -7.18
C SER A 100 -6.83 1.15 -6.66
N GLY A 101 -6.17 0.49 -5.70
CA GLY A 101 -6.72 -0.67 -4.99
C GLY A 101 -8.05 -0.37 -4.29
N SER A 102 -8.18 0.84 -3.71
CA SER A 102 -9.44 1.29 -3.09
C SER A 102 -10.60 1.37 -4.08
N ASN A 103 -10.34 1.89 -5.29
CA ASN A 103 -11.34 1.91 -6.35
C ASN A 103 -11.66 0.50 -6.85
N ALA A 104 -10.65 -0.38 -6.98
CA ALA A 104 -10.87 -1.77 -7.37
C ALA A 104 -11.85 -2.48 -6.41
N ASN A 105 -11.67 -2.31 -5.10
CA ASN A 105 -12.61 -2.84 -4.10
C ASN A 105 -14.03 -2.28 -4.28
N LEU A 106 -14.16 -0.96 -4.42
CA LEU A 106 -15.46 -0.33 -4.60
C LEU A 106 -16.17 -0.80 -5.88
N TYR A 107 -15.43 -0.96 -6.98
CA TYR A 107 -15.99 -1.43 -8.25
C TYR A 107 -16.51 -2.87 -8.15
N VAL A 108 -15.77 -3.73 -7.44
CA VAL A 108 -16.21 -5.11 -7.15
C VAL A 108 -17.48 -5.12 -6.31
N TYR A 109 -17.53 -4.31 -5.25
CA TYR A 109 -18.72 -4.26 -4.39
C TYR A 109 -19.93 -3.73 -5.16
N SER A 110 -19.76 -2.65 -5.92
CA SER A 110 -20.84 -2.07 -6.73
C SER A 110 -21.30 -2.98 -7.88
N ALA A 111 -20.44 -3.91 -8.35
CA ALA A 111 -20.79 -4.90 -9.36
C ALA A 111 -21.68 -6.04 -8.82
N LEU A 112 -21.49 -6.39 -7.54
CA LEU A 112 -22.05 -7.62 -6.96
C LEU A 112 -23.15 -7.37 -5.94
N LEU A 113 -23.30 -6.13 -5.49
CA LEU A 113 -24.15 -5.77 -4.36
C LEU A 113 -25.13 -4.65 -4.74
N GLU A 114 -26.30 -4.72 -4.15
CA GLU A 114 -27.22 -3.59 -4.06
C GLU A 114 -26.94 -2.76 -2.80
N CYS A 115 -27.47 -1.52 -2.76
CA CYS A 115 -27.39 -0.71 -1.54
C CYS A 115 -27.95 -1.48 -0.34
N HIS A 116 -27.26 -1.38 0.80
CA HIS A 116 -27.59 -2.09 2.05
C HIS A 116 -27.34 -3.60 2.05
N ASP A 117 -26.79 -4.18 0.98
CA ASP A 117 -26.26 -5.54 1.06
C ASP A 117 -25.10 -5.62 2.08
N ARG A 118 -24.87 -6.81 2.61
CA ARG A 118 -23.99 -7.04 3.77
C ARG A 118 -22.59 -7.48 3.36
N ILE A 119 -21.58 -6.82 3.92
CA ILE A 119 -20.14 -7.11 3.73
C ILE A 119 -19.52 -7.43 5.09
N MET A 120 -18.64 -8.42 5.13
CA MET A 120 -17.73 -8.65 6.24
C MET A 120 -16.28 -8.45 5.82
N GLY A 121 -15.47 -7.82 6.68
CA GLY A 121 -14.03 -7.61 6.48
C GLY A 121 -13.31 -7.56 7.83
N LEU A 122 -11.99 -7.75 7.83
CA LEU A 122 -11.19 -7.63 9.04
C LEU A 122 -11.30 -6.20 9.61
N ASP A 123 -11.50 -6.08 10.91
CA ASP A 123 -11.55 -4.77 11.57
C ASP A 123 -10.27 -3.96 11.36
N LEU A 124 -10.39 -2.64 11.27
CA LEU A 124 -9.24 -1.76 11.04
C LEU A 124 -8.20 -1.87 12.16
N ALA A 125 -8.64 -1.92 13.43
CA ALA A 125 -7.76 -2.05 14.58
C ALA A 125 -7.07 -3.43 14.65
N HIS A 126 -7.59 -4.40 13.92
CA HIS A 126 -7.03 -5.73 13.77
C HIS A 126 -6.23 -5.92 12.47
N GLY A 127 -5.97 -4.84 11.76
CA GLY A 127 -5.14 -4.83 10.55
C GLY A 127 -5.91 -4.86 9.22
N GLY A 128 -7.23 -4.71 9.24
CA GLY A 128 -8.03 -4.54 8.03
C GLY A 128 -7.77 -3.23 7.30
N HIS A 129 -8.42 -3.03 6.15
CA HIS A 129 -8.31 -1.80 5.37
C HIS A 129 -9.60 -0.97 5.45
N LEU A 130 -9.48 0.36 5.34
CA LEU A 130 -10.64 1.28 5.34
C LEU A 130 -11.71 0.88 4.34
N THR A 131 -11.31 0.42 3.14
CA THR A 131 -12.25 0.03 2.07
C THR A 131 -12.95 -1.32 2.30
N HIS A 132 -12.63 -2.03 3.39
CA HIS A 132 -13.37 -3.23 3.80
C HIS A 132 -14.59 -2.90 4.65
N GLY A 133 -14.96 -1.60 4.73
CA GLY A 133 -16.20 -1.16 5.34
C GLY A 133 -16.07 -0.59 6.76
N TYR A 134 -14.90 -0.01 7.10
CA TYR A 134 -14.62 0.48 8.44
C TYR A 134 -15.66 1.47 8.97
N ARG A 135 -16.09 1.22 10.19
CA ARG A 135 -16.96 2.08 11.00
C ARG A 135 -16.47 2.10 12.46
N LYS A 136 -16.66 3.23 13.15
CA LYS A 136 -16.36 3.36 14.58
C LYS A 136 -17.70 3.47 15.33
N GLY A 137 -18.13 2.38 15.94
CA GLY A 137 -19.45 2.28 16.54
C GLY A 137 -20.56 2.57 15.50
N ARG A 138 -21.40 3.58 15.76
CA ARG A 138 -22.46 4.00 14.82
C ARG A 138 -21.95 4.90 13.69
N LYS A 139 -20.74 5.45 13.78
CA LYS A 139 -20.19 6.38 12.79
C LYS A 139 -19.63 5.62 11.60
N LYS A 140 -20.26 5.75 10.44
CA LYS A 140 -19.83 5.20 9.15
C LYS A 140 -18.69 6.07 8.60
N ILE A 141 -17.42 5.60 8.70
CA ILE A 141 -16.22 6.35 8.31
C ILE A 141 -15.87 6.08 6.85
N SER A 142 -15.75 4.79 6.48
CA SER A 142 -15.57 4.40 5.10
C SER A 142 -16.80 4.73 4.25
N LYS A 143 -16.58 5.14 2.99
CA LYS A 143 -17.70 5.31 2.04
C LYS A 143 -18.41 3.98 1.78
N VAL A 144 -17.69 2.86 1.78
CA VAL A 144 -18.24 1.52 1.66
C VAL A 144 -19.30 1.27 2.73
N SER A 145 -19.03 1.62 3.99
CA SER A 145 -20.00 1.49 5.08
C SER A 145 -21.20 2.47 5.00
N LYS A 146 -21.17 3.42 4.06
CA LYS A 146 -22.34 4.29 3.78
C LYS A 146 -23.31 3.66 2.79
N TYR A 147 -22.78 2.90 1.85
CA TYR A 147 -23.58 2.25 0.80
C TYR A 147 -24.05 0.86 1.22
N PHE A 148 -23.20 0.14 1.95
CA PHE A 148 -23.43 -1.25 2.35
C PHE A 148 -23.48 -1.37 3.87
N GLU A 149 -24.15 -2.39 4.36
CA GLU A 149 -24.08 -2.73 5.77
C GLU A 149 -22.82 -3.56 6.02
N THR A 150 -21.99 -3.10 6.97
CA THR A 150 -20.68 -3.71 7.19
C THR A 150 -20.57 -4.24 8.61
N PHE A 151 -20.02 -5.44 8.75
CA PHE A 151 -19.74 -6.08 10.03
C PHE A 151 -18.31 -6.62 10.04
N PRO A 152 -17.48 -6.25 11.04
CA PRO A 152 -16.11 -6.71 11.10
C PRO A 152 -15.98 -8.13 11.64
N TYR A 153 -14.94 -8.86 11.22
CA TYR A 153 -14.38 -9.99 11.95
C TYR A 153 -13.04 -9.58 12.59
N TYR A 154 -12.51 -10.40 13.49
CA TYR A 154 -11.48 -10.00 14.42
C TYR A 154 -10.32 -10.99 14.47
N LEU A 155 -9.22 -10.58 15.12
CA LEU A 155 -8.15 -11.49 15.55
C LEU A 155 -8.54 -12.09 16.91
N ASP A 156 -8.09 -13.31 17.18
CA ASP A 156 -8.07 -13.88 18.51
C ASP A 156 -7.12 -13.06 19.41
N PRO A 157 -7.61 -12.50 20.51
CA PRO A 157 -6.82 -11.64 21.38
C PRO A 157 -5.65 -12.34 22.07
N LYS A 158 -5.67 -13.67 22.16
CA LYS A 158 -4.59 -14.45 22.79
C LYS A 158 -3.43 -14.74 21.83
N THR A 159 -3.76 -15.02 20.59
CA THR A 159 -2.78 -15.45 19.60
C THR A 159 -2.37 -14.34 18.64
N GLY A 160 -3.23 -13.32 18.44
CA GLY A 160 -3.06 -12.29 17.43
C GLY A 160 -3.27 -12.79 16.00
N PHE A 161 -3.79 -14.01 15.80
CA PHE A 161 -4.17 -14.54 14.49
C PHE A 161 -5.64 -14.31 14.20
N ILE A 162 -6.02 -14.38 12.91
CA ILE A 162 -7.44 -14.29 12.52
C ILE A 162 -8.24 -15.38 13.22
N ASP A 163 -9.31 -14.98 13.92
CA ASP A 163 -10.26 -15.90 14.54
C ASP A 163 -11.23 -16.44 13.48
N TYR A 164 -10.86 -17.56 12.86
CA TYR A 164 -11.66 -18.18 11.81
C TYR A 164 -12.96 -18.79 12.34
N ASP A 165 -12.97 -19.27 13.57
CA ASP A 165 -14.18 -19.86 14.16
C ASP A 165 -15.17 -18.75 14.55
N GLY A 166 -14.67 -17.63 15.10
CA GLY A 166 -15.46 -16.44 15.32
C GLY A 166 -15.99 -15.82 14.03
N LEU A 167 -15.18 -15.83 12.96
CA LEU A 167 -15.63 -15.41 11.62
C LEU A 167 -16.76 -16.32 11.10
N GLU A 168 -16.64 -17.63 11.26
CA GLU A 168 -17.67 -18.59 10.81
C GLU A 168 -18.99 -18.36 11.53
N ALA A 169 -18.96 -18.30 12.87
CA ALA A 169 -20.14 -18.04 13.70
C ALA A 169 -20.81 -16.70 13.36
N ALA A 170 -20.01 -15.65 13.17
CA ALA A 170 -20.51 -14.34 12.79
C ALA A 170 -21.09 -14.33 11.37
N ALA A 171 -20.48 -15.04 10.41
CA ALA A 171 -20.98 -15.13 9.05
C ALA A 171 -22.34 -15.86 8.97
N GLU A 172 -22.50 -16.94 9.74
CA GLU A 172 -23.78 -17.67 9.83
C GLU A 172 -24.91 -16.80 10.38
N GLN A 173 -24.62 -15.93 11.36
CA GLN A 173 -25.63 -15.02 11.91
C GLN A 173 -25.89 -13.80 11.03
N TYR A 174 -24.83 -13.21 10.51
CA TYR A 174 -24.92 -11.97 9.75
C TYR A 174 -25.35 -12.18 8.29
N GLN A 175 -25.10 -13.37 7.73
CA GLN A 175 -25.42 -13.73 6.34
C GLN A 175 -24.89 -12.70 5.34
N PRO A 176 -23.56 -12.47 5.26
CA PRO A 176 -22.99 -11.50 4.33
C PRO A 176 -23.14 -11.99 2.88
N ARG A 177 -23.16 -11.04 1.93
CA ARG A 177 -23.04 -11.33 0.49
C ARG A 177 -21.58 -11.41 0.04
N ILE A 178 -20.70 -10.67 0.74
CA ILE A 178 -19.25 -10.66 0.51
C ILE A 178 -18.52 -10.81 1.85
N VAL A 179 -17.51 -11.68 1.86
CA VAL A 179 -16.46 -11.69 2.90
C VAL A 179 -15.16 -11.26 2.23
N VAL A 180 -14.50 -10.24 2.79
CA VAL A 180 -13.23 -9.71 2.28
C VAL A 180 -12.08 -10.32 3.06
N ALA A 181 -11.20 -11.05 2.37
CA ALA A 181 -9.94 -11.57 2.88
C ALA A 181 -8.79 -10.67 2.43
N GLY A 182 -8.37 -9.76 3.27
CA GLY A 182 -7.29 -8.82 2.94
C GLY A 182 -6.89 -7.97 4.14
N THR A 183 -5.65 -7.53 4.15
CA THR A 183 -5.06 -6.83 5.28
C THR A 183 -4.18 -5.66 4.84
N SER A 184 -4.05 -4.68 5.72
CA SER A 184 -3.14 -3.53 5.58
C SER A 184 -2.05 -3.53 6.64
N ALA A 185 -2.37 -4.07 7.83
CA ALA A 185 -1.50 -4.08 8.99
C ALA A 185 -1.65 -5.40 9.76
N TYR A 186 -1.42 -6.51 9.08
CA TYR A 186 -1.40 -7.85 9.66
C TYR A 186 -0.18 -8.59 9.11
N SER A 187 0.69 -9.03 9.99
CA SER A 187 2.00 -9.57 9.64
C SER A 187 2.01 -11.07 9.34
N ARG A 188 0.86 -11.75 9.47
CA ARG A 188 0.74 -13.21 9.25
C ARG A 188 0.03 -13.54 7.94
N LEU A 189 0.08 -14.80 7.56
CA LEU A 189 -0.60 -15.32 6.37
C LEU A 189 -2.09 -15.54 6.62
N ILE A 190 -2.89 -15.42 5.55
CA ILE A 190 -4.33 -15.68 5.58
C ILE A 190 -4.59 -17.09 5.06
N ASP A 191 -5.42 -17.86 5.76
CA ASP A 191 -5.94 -19.14 5.28
C ASP A 191 -7.17 -18.91 4.36
N TYR A 192 -6.89 -18.73 3.08
CA TYR A 192 -7.92 -18.52 2.07
C TYR A 192 -8.84 -19.73 1.89
N ALA A 193 -8.31 -20.96 2.09
CA ALA A 193 -9.10 -22.18 1.98
C ALA A 193 -10.16 -22.24 3.10
N ARG A 194 -9.77 -21.91 4.33
CA ARG A 194 -10.70 -21.86 5.48
C ARG A 194 -11.78 -20.79 5.27
N ILE A 195 -11.41 -19.59 4.81
CA ILE A 195 -12.41 -18.54 4.52
C ILE A 195 -13.33 -18.98 3.38
N LYS A 196 -12.82 -19.68 2.34
CA LYS A 196 -13.68 -20.18 1.26
C LYS A 196 -14.70 -21.22 1.75
N GLN A 197 -14.32 -22.08 2.68
CA GLN A 197 -15.25 -23.01 3.32
C GLN A 197 -16.37 -22.25 4.04
N ILE A 198 -16.03 -21.22 4.80
CA ILE A 198 -16.99 -20.36 5.52
C ILE A 198 -17.93 -19.66 4.54
N THR A 199 -17.38 -18.99 3.50
CA THR A 199 -18.21 -18.28 2.51
C THR A 199 -19.14 -19.21 1.75
N SER A 200 -18.69 -20.44 1.47
CA SER A 200 -19.51 -21.44 0.78
C SER A 200 -20.70 -21.90 1.60
N LYS A 201 -20.58 -21.99 2.93
CA LYS A 201 -21.70 -22.35 3.82
C LYS A 201 -22.84 -21.32 3.81
N VAL A 202 -22.49 -20.04 3.72
CA VAL A 202 -23.46 -18.92 3.78
C VAL A 202 -23.82 -18.37 2.39
N GLY A 203 -23.27 -18.94 1.32
CA GLY A 203 -23.53 -18.48 -0.06
C GLY A 203 -22.91 -17.11 -0.38
N ALA A 204 -21.86 -16.71 0.33
CA ALA A 204 -21.16 -15.44 0.12
C ALA A 204 -20.05 -15.57 -0.92
N TYR A 205 -19.73 -14.45 -1.60
CA TYR A 205 -18.50 -14.35 -2.40
C TYR A 205 -17.27 -14.13 -1.50
N LEU A 206 -16.17 -14.82 -1.83
CA LEU A 206 -14.86 -14.52 -1.27
C LEU A 206 -14.14 -13.51 -2.17
N VAL A 207 -13.94 -12.29 -1.66
CA VAL A 207 -13.13 -11.24 -2.30
C VAL A 207 -11.80 -11.13 -1.58
N SER A 208 -10.69 -11.42 -2.25
CA SER A 208 -9.35 -11.32 -1.65
C SER A 208 -8.64 -10.06 -2.11
N ASP A 209 -8.40 -9.14 -1.17
CA ASP A 209 -7.57 -7.96 -1.39
C ASP A 209 -6.10 -8.28 -1.06
N ILE A 210 -5.31 -8.52 -2.10
CA ILE A 210 -3.89 -8.89 -1.98
C ILE A 210 -2.94 -7.70 -2.12
N SER A 211 -3.43 -6.49 -2.01
CA SER A 211 -2.66 -5.25 -2.27
C SER A 211 -1.31 -5.20 -1.56
N HIS A 212 -1.22 -5.68 -0.34
CA HIS A 212 0.02 -5.69 0.43
C HIS A 212 0.99 -6.82 0.08
N ILE A 213 0.50 -7.96 -0.40
CA ILE A 213 1.31 -9.17 -0.61
C ILE A 213 1.35 -9.64 -2.06
N SER A 214 0.83 -8.83 -2.99
CA SER A 214 0.72 -9.21 -4.41
C SER A 214 2.07 -9.59 -5.05
N GLY A 215 3.15 -8.90 -4.72
CA GLY A 215 4.49 -9.26 -5.20
C GLY A 215 4.99 -10.59 -4.64
N LEU A 216 4.71 -10.89 -3.36
CA LEU A 216 5.07 -12.16 -2.74
C LEU A 216 4.30 -13.33 -3.37
N ILE A 217 3.01 -13.12 -3.68
CA ILE A 217 2.17 -14.10 -4.38
C ILE A 217 2.69 -14.30 -5.81
N ALA A 218 2.98 -13.23 -6.55
CA ALA A 218 3.52 -13.32 -7.90
C ALA A 218 4.87 -14.08 -7.95
N ALA A 219 5.69 -13.90 -6.92
CA ALA A 219 6.95 -14.63 -6.76
C ALA A 219 6.79 -16.10 -6.28
N GLY A 220 5.57 -16.52 -5.90
CA GLY A 220 5.29 -17.86 -5.38
C GLY A 220 5.93 -18.13 -4.01
N LEU A 221 6.03 -17.11 -3.14
CA LEU A 221 6.69 -17.20 -1.82
C LEU A 221 5.71 -17.31 -0.66
N VAL A 222 4.43 -17.02 -0.91
CA VAL A 222 3.34 -17.11 0.08
C VAL A 222 2.11 -17.78 -0.55
N PRO A 223 1.18 -18.33 0.26
CA PRO A 223 -0.04 -18.95 -0.25
C PRO A 223 -0.82 -18.04 -1.19
N SER A 224 -1.30 -18.61 -2.30
CA SER A 224 -2.05 -17.91 -3.32
C SER A 224 -3.55 -18.00 -3.07
N PRO A 225 -4.33 -16.91 -3.14
CA PRO A 225 -5.79 -16.94 -3.05
C PRO A 225 -6.47 -17.39 -4.35
N PHE A 226 -5.73 -17.51 -5.47
CA PHE A 226 -6.32 -17.71 -6.80
C PHE A 226 -7.11 -19.02 -6.95
N GLU A 227 -6.80 -20.03 -6.14
CA GLU A 227 -7.56 -21.30 -6.15
C GLU A 227 -8.87 -21.21 -5.36
N HIS A 228 -8.95 -20.30 -4.40
CA HIS A 228 -10.04 -20.25 -3.43
C HIS A 228 -11.01 -19.07 -3.66
N SER A 229 -10.50 -17.94 -4.14
CA SER A 229 -11.29 -16.71 -4.25
C SER A 229 -12.15 -16.65 -5.49
N ASP A 230 -13.30 -16.00 -5.37
CA ASP A 230 -14.18 -15.69 -6.50
C ASP A 230 -13.69 -14.45 -7.24
N ILE A 231 -13.22 -13.43 -6.49
CA ILE A 231 -12.64 -12.22 -7.01
C ILE A 231 -11.37 -11.88 -6.20
N ILE A 232 -10.38 -11.31 -6.89
CA ILE A 232 -9.15 -10.83 -6.27
C ILE A 232 -8.91 -9.39 -6.70
N THR A 233 -8.61 -8.53 -5.76
CA THR A 233 -8.24 -7.14 -6.01
C THR A 233 -6.81 -6.87 -5.54
N SER A 234 -6.12 -5.96 -6.20
CA SER A 234 -4.80 -5.50 -5.77
C SER A 234 -4.54 -4.07 -6.18
N SER A 235 -3.79 -3.35 -5.34
CA SER A 235 -3.05 -2.18 -5.81
C SER A 235 -1.79 -2.62 -6.55
N THR A 236 -1.29 -1.78 -7.45
CA THR A 236 -0.14 -2.11 -8.30
C THR A 236 1.16 -1.43 -7.85
N ALA A 237 1.08 -0.40 -6.99
CA ALA A 237 2.20 0.46 -6.61
C ALA A 237 2.98 0.01 -5.35
N LYS A 238 2.63 -1.14 -4.77
CA LYS A 238 3.30 -1.67 -3.57
C LYS A 238 4.38 -2.69 -3.96
N LEU A 239 4.27 -3.93 -3.48
CA LEU A 239 5.23 -4.99 -3.77
C LEU A 239 5.35 -5.37 -5.26
N LEU A 240 4.37 -5.04 -6.10
CA LEU A 240 4.49 -5.22 -7.56
C LEU A 240 5.36 -4.16 -8.25
N GLN A 241 5.78 -3.10 -7.55
CA GLN A 241 6.64 -2.02 -8.09
C GLN A 241 6.09 -1.33 -9.35
N GLY A 242 4.77 -1.40 -9.55
CA GLY A 242 4.08 -0.78 -10.67
C GLY A 242 3.64 0.66 -10.39
N PRO A 243 3.05 1.34 -11.38
CA PRO A 243 2.46 2.65 -11.20
C PRO A 243 1.26 2.60 -10.23
N ARG A 244 0.83 3.76 -9.73
CA ARG A 244 -0.42 3.83 -8.97
C ARG A 244 -1.58 3.38 -9.83
N GLY A 245 -2.29 2.37 -9.35
CA GLY A 245 -3.40 1.73 -10.03
C GLY A 245 -3.97 0.59 -9.22
N GLY A 246 -5.00 -0.04 -9.76
CA GLY A 246 -5.59 -1.25 -9.21
C GLY A 246 -5.89 -2.25 -10.31
N ILE A 247 -5.88 -3.53 -9.96
CA ILE A 247 -6.20 -4.63 -10.85
C ILE A 247 -7.26 -5.51 -10.20
N ILE A 248 -8.18 -6.02 -11.01
CA ILE A 248 -9.25 -6.92 -10.59
C ILE A 248 -9.12 -8.21 -11.40
N PHE A 249 -9.04 -9.32 -10.69
CA PHE A 249 -9.14 -10.67 -11.27
C PHE A 249 -10.45 -11.30 -10.81
N TYR A 250 -11.12 -12.02 -11.66
CA TYR A 250 -12.34 -12.73 -11.33
C TYR A 250 -12.36 -14.13 -11.95
N ARG A 251 -13.02 -15.03 -11.27
CA ARG A 251 -13.21 -16.40 -11.74
C ARG A 251 -14.32 -16.45 -12.79
N ARG A 252 -14.03 -17.02 -13.95
CA ARG A 252 -15.03 -17.19 -15.01
C ARG A 252 -16.06 -18.25 -14.65
N GLY A 253 -17.27 -18.09 -15.19
CA GLY A 253 -18.36 -19.08 -15.06
C GLY A 253 -19.13 -19.03 -13.76
N ILE A 254 -18.80 -18.13 -12.82
CA ILE A 254 -19.64 -17.88 -11.65
C ILE A 254 -20.80 -16.99 -12.07
N LYS A 255 -22.02 -17.45 -11.76
CA LYS A 255 -23.24 -16.66 -11.98
C LYS A 255 -23.54 -15.86 -10.70
N PRO A 256 -23.69 -14.53 -10.78
CA PRO A 256 -24.22 -13.76 -9.67
C PRO A 256 -25.65 -14.24 -9.34
N THR A 257 -26.12 -13.94 -8.14
CA THR A 257 -27.55 -14.08 -7.81
C THR A 257 -28.34 -13.07 -8.65
N GLY A 258 -28.74 -13.47 -9.88
CA GLY A 258 -29.37 -12.60 -10.87
C GLY A 258 -29.08 -13.07 -12.30
N THR A 259 -29.52 -12.30 -13.29
CA THR A 259 -29.25 -12.55 -14.71
C THR A 259 -27.93 -11.93 -15.14
N GLY A 260 -26.93 -12.73 -15.48
CA GLY A 260 -25.65 -12.26 -16.01
C GLY A 260 -24.45 -13.07 -15.52
N SER A 261 -23.26 -12.66 -15.88
CA SER A 261 -22.00 -13.22 -15.38
C SER A 261 -21.28 -12.20 -14.50
N ILE A 262 -20.43 -12.66 -13.57
CA ILE A 262 -19.54 -11.80 -12.77
C ILE A 262 -18.69 -10.90 -13.69
N GLU A 263 -18.22 -11.45 -14.80
CA GLU A 263 -17.44 -10.73 -15.80
C GLU A 263 -18.17 -9.48 -16.28
N ASN A 264 -19.40 -9.66 -16.77
CA ASN A 264 -20.19 -8.55 -17.30
C ASN A 264 -20.53 -7.51 -16.21
N ALA A 265 -20.81 -7.96 -14.99
CA ALA A 265 -21.11 -7.09 -13.86
C ALA A 265 -19.89 -6.23 -13.47
N ILE A 266 -18.70 -6.83 -13.36
CA ILE A 266 -17.46 -6.11 -13.04
C ILE A 266 -17.09 -5.19 -14.20
N ASP A 267 -17.18 -5.65 -15.44
CA ASP A 267 -16.87 -4.85 -16.61
C ASP A 267 -17.78 -3.61 -16.70
N ALA A 268 -19.06 -3.77 -16.51
CA ALA A 268 -20.03 -2.68 -16.49
C ALA A 268 -19.82 -1.73 -15.30
N SER A 269 -19.44 -2.25 -14.14
CA SER A 269 -19.11 -1.45 -12.97
C SER A 269 -17.85 -0.59 -13.20
N VAL A 270 -16.82 -1.14 -13.85
CA VAL A 270 -15.61 -0.36 -14.18
C VAL A 270 -15.95 0.68 -15.25
N PHE A 271 -16.47 0.24 -16.38
CA PHE A 271 -16.86 1.11 -17.48
C PHE A 271 -18.22 0.65 -18.06
N PRO A 272 -19.20 1.53 -18.15
CA PRO A 272 -19.18 2.97 -17.90
C PRO A 272 -19.51 3.37 -16.44
N GLY A 273 -19.67 2.41 -15.52
CA GLY A 273 -20.22 2.65 -14.18
C GLY A 273 -19.43 3.66 -13.35
N HIS A 274 -18.10 3.56 -13.30
CA HIS A 274 -17.26 4.37 -12.45
C HIS A 274 -16.15 5.12 -13.22
N GLN A 275 -15.71 4.60 -14.36
CA GLN A 275 -14.64 5.19 -15.16
C GLN A 275 -15.11 5.52 -16.58
N SER A 276 -14.46 6.51 -17.21
CA SER A 276 -14.61 6.85 -18.61
C SER A 276 -13.31 6.51 -19.35
N SER A 277 -12.57 7.51 -19.85
CA SER A 277 -11.34 7.30 -20.61
C SER A 277 -10.24 6.64 -19.77
N PRO A 278 -9.53 5.61 -20.27
CA PRO A 278 -8.45 4.95 -19.56
C PRO A 278 -7.18 5.81 -19.48
N HIS A 279 -6.36 5.59 -18.45
CA HIS A 279 -5.02 6.15 -18.32
C HIS A 279 -4.01 5.23 -19.01
N ASN A 280 -3.85 5.36 -20.32
CA ASN A 280 -3.08 4.41 -21.13
C ASN A 280 -1.60 4.36 -20.74
N ASN A 281 -0.99 5.47 -20.34
CA ASN A 281 0.38 5.51 -19.81
C ASN A 281 0.53 4.65 -18.53
N SER A 282 -0.44 4.72 -17.62
CA SER A 282 -0.43 3.87 -16.41
C SER A 282 -0.62 2.40 -16.75
N ILE A 283 -1.41 2.07 -17.78
CA ILE A 283 -1.60 0.70 -18.23
C ILE A 283 -0.32 0.16 -18.87
N ALA A 284 0.33 0.96 -19.71
CA ALA A 284 1.62 0.60 -20.32
C ALA A 284 2.69 0.36 -19.23
N ALA A 285 2.79 1.27 -18.26
CA ALA A 285 3.70 1.14 -17.13
C ALA A 285 3.38 -0.11 -16.27
N LEU A 286 2.10 -0.42 -16.04
CA LEU A 286 1.70 -1.64 -15.35
C LEU A 286 2.09 -2.89 -16.14
N SER A 287 1.94 -2.90 -17.46
CA SER A 287 2.36 -4.02 -18.31
C SER A 287 3.87 -4.30 -18.17
N VAL A 288 4.69 -3.24 -18.13
CA VAL A 288 6.14 -3.36 -17.89
C VAL A 288 6.41 -3.97 -16.50
N ALA A 289 5.73 -3.47 -15.45
CA ALA A 289 5.90 -3.99 -14.09
C ALA A 289 5.49 -5.47 -13.97
N LEU A 290 4.40 -5.86 -14.62
CA LEU A 290 3.95 -7.26 -14.64
C LEU A 290 4.92 -8.16 -15.40
N GLN A 291 5.53 -7.66 -16.48
CA GLN A 291 6.59 -8.38 -17.20
C GLN A 291 7.82 -8.56 -16.32
N GLN A 292 8.23 -7.54 -15.57
CA GLN A 292 9.32 -7.65 -14.60
C GLN A 292 8.99 -8.62 -13.46
N ALA A 293 7.74 -8.69 -13.02
CA ALA A 293 7.31 -9.61 -11.98
C ALA A 293 7.44 -11.11 -12.35
N LEU A 294 7.62 -11.42 -13.63
CA LEU A 294 7.87 -12.78 -14.12
C LEU A 294 9.36 -13.18 -14.07
N THR A 295 10.26 -12.24 -13.78
CA THR A 295 11.70 -12.49 -13.84
C THR A 295 12.25 -13.16 -12.57
N PRO A 296 13.36 -13.91 -12.69
CA PRO A 296 14.06 -14.47 -11.52
C PRO A 296 14.54 -13.39 -10.54
N GLU A 297 14.96 -12.22 -11.04
CA GLU A 297 15.44 -11.09 -10.26
C GLU A 297 14.35 -10.55 -9.36
N PHE A 298 13.12 -10.44 -9.85
CA PHE A 298 11.97 -10.05 -9.05
C PHE A 298 11.69 -11.06 -7.94
N LYS A 299 11.77 -12.36 -8.25
CA LYS A 299 11.63 -13.41 -7.24
C LYS A 299 12.72 -13.34 -6.17
N GLN A 300 13.95 -13.06 -6.57
CA GLN A 300 15.07 -12.85 -5.65
C GLN A 300 14.84 -11.64 -4.74
N TYR A 301 14.39 -10.52 -5.31
CA TYR A 301 14.03 -9.33 -4.56
C TYR A 301 12.94 -9.63 -3.51
N GLN A 302 11.84 -10.29 -3.90
CA GLN A 302 10.77 -10.63 -2.98
C GLN A 302 11.23 -11.58 -1.86
N LYS A 303 12.14 -12.51 -2.17
CA LYS A 303 12.77 -13.37 -1.16
C LYS A 303 13.60 -12.56 -0.16
N GLN A 304 14.37 -11.58 -0.65
CA GLN A 304 15.15 -10.69 0.21
C GLN A 304 14.24 -9.81 1.08
N VAL A 305 13.11 -9.35 0.56
CA VAL A 305 12.09 -8.62 1.34
C VAL A 305 11.64 -9.42 2.57
N LEU A 306 11.35 -10.71 2.40
CA LEU A 306 10.97 -11.59 3.53
C LEU A 306 12.12 -11.81 4.52
N LEU A 307 13.33 -12.04 4.03
CA LEU A 307 14.50 -12.22 4.88
C LEU A 307 14.78 -10.96 5.71
N ASN A 308 14.67 -9.81 5.10
CA ASN A 308 14.88 -8.52 5.76
C ASN A 308 13.80 -8.23 6.82
N SER A 309 12.54 -8.50 6.50
CA SER A 309 11.45 -8.36 7.47
C SER A 309 11.63 -9.31 8.67
N LYS A 310 12.10 -10.54 8.42
CA LYS A 310 12.37 -11.50 9.46
C LYS A 310 13.55 -11.05 10.35
N ALA A 311 14.66 -10.61 9.76
CA ALA A 311 15.81 -10.09 10.50
C ALA A 311 15.43 -8.90 11.39
N LEU A 312 14.62 -7.98 10.86
CA LEU A 312 14.07 -6.85 11.61
C LEU A 312 13.24 -7.31 12.81
N ALA A 313 12.30 -8.25 12.58
CA ALA A 313 11.44 -8.80 13.62
C ALA A 313 12.21 -9.52 14.73
N GLU A 314 13.15 -10.39 14.36
CA GLU A 314 13.98 -11.16 15.29
C GLU A 314 14.88 -10.25 16.13
N THR A 315 15.48 -9.22 15.51
CA THR A 315 16.33 -8.25 16.21
C THR A 315 15.50 -7.42 17.19
N LEU A 316 14.37 -6.88 16.78
CA LEU A 316 13.48 -6.12 17.70
C LEU A 316 13.02 -7.00 18.87
N THR A 317 12.69 -8.27 18.62
CA THR A 317 12.33 -9.21 19.68
C THR A 317 13.50 -9.43 20.64
N SER A 318 14.74 -9.59 20.14
CA SER A 318 15.94 -9.75 20.97
C SER A 318 16.26 -8.50 21.81
N LEU A 319 15.86 -7.32 21.33
CA LEU A 319 15.94 -6.04 22.07
C LEU A 319 14.81 -5.85 23.08
N GLY A 320 13.92 -6.83 23.25
CA GLY A 320 12.85 -6.82 24.24
C GLY A 320 11.52 -6.22 23.76
N TYR A 321 11.35 -5.99 22.45
CA TYR A 321 10.09 -5.51 21.91
C TYR A 321 9.07 -6.62 21.70
N SER A 322 7.82 -6.31 21.99
CA SER A 322 6.68 -7.15 21.66
C SER A 322 6.21 -6.88 20.25
N LEU A 323 5.99 -7.93 19.46
CA LEU A 323 5.42 -7.84 18.13
C LEU A 323 3.98 -8.32 18.14
N SER A 324 3.08 -7.61 17.49
CA SER A 324 1.72 -8.08 17.26
C SER A 324 1.77 -9.44 16.57
N SER A 325 0.99 -10.41 17.05
CA SER A 325 1.01 -11.82 16.61
C SER A 325 2.36 -12.56 16.76
N GLY A 326 3.30 -12.03 17.58
CA GLY A 326 4.57 -12.69 17.92
C GLY A 326 5.60 -12.80 16.77
N GLY A 327 5.44 -12.04 15.66
CA GLY A 327 6.42 -12.05 14.57
C GLY A 327 5.84 -11.68 13.19
N THR A 328 6.53 -12.11 12.11
CA THR A 328 6.09 -11.82 10.74
C THR A 328 6.34 -12.99 9.79
N ASP A 329 5.39 -13.20 8.87
CA ASP A 329 5.47 -14.09 7.71
C ASP A 329 5.46 -13.29 6.39
N THR A 330 5.42 -11.94 6.48
CA THR A 330 5.26 -11.04 5.33
C THR A 330 6.36 -9.97 5.32
N HIS A 331 6.15 -8.92 4.56
CA HIS A 331 7.07 -7.79 4.39
C HIS A 331 6.99 -6.72 5.48
N LEU A 332 6.12 -6.88 6.46
CA LEU A 332 5.88 -5.87 7.50
C LEU A 332 5.97 -6.44 8.91
N VAL A 333 6.33 -5.58 9.84
CA VAL A 333 6.38 -5.84 11.28
C VAL A 333 5.48 -4.84 11.99
N LEU A 334 4.75 -5.32 12.98
CA LEU A 334 3.91 -4.50 13.85
C LEU A 334 4.47 -4.52 15.26
N LEU A 335 4.99 -3.38 15.68
CA LEU A 335 5.60 -3.17 16.99
C LEU A 335 4.54 -2.72 17.98
N ASP A 336 4.46 -3.35 19.13
CA ASP A 336 3.65 -2.93 20.27
C ASP A 336 4.50 -2.10 21.24
N LEU A 337 4.17 -0.82 21.40
CA LEU A 337 4.93 0.13 22.21
C LEU A 337 4.40 0.27 23.65
N ARG A 338 3.27 -0.36 23.99
CA ARG A 338 2.67 -0.30 25.33
C ARG A 338 3.64 -0.73 26.44
N PRO A 339 4.42 -1.83 26.30
CA PRO A 339 5.41 -2.22 27.31
C PRO A 339 6.52 -1.19 27.53
N HIS A 340 6.71 -0.29 26.57
CA HIS A 340 7.75 0.74 26.62
C HIS A 340 7.22 2.09 27.12
N GLY A 341 5.91 2.23 27.41
CA GLY A 341 5.32 3.43 27.96
C GLY A 341 5.23 4.62 26.98
N ILE A 342 5.29 4.35 25.66
CA ILE A 342 5.12 5.37 24.62
C ILE A 342 4.06 4.92 23.63
N ASP A 343 3.55 5.86 22.84
CA ASP A 343 2.63 5.58 21.75
C ASP A 343 3.28 5.75 20.38
N GLY A 344 2.62 5.19 19.36
CA GLY A 344 3.11 5.23 17.98
C GLY A 344 3.13 6.64 17.39
N ALA A 345 2.30 7.58 17.88
CA ALA A 345 2.26 8.94 17.33
C ALA A 345 3.50 9.75 17.73
N ARG A 346 3.94 9.60 19.00
CA ARG A 346 5.17 10.22 19.49
C ARG A 346 6.39 9.65 18.76
N LEU A 347 6.47 8.31 18.68
CA LEU A 347 7.60 7.66 18.01
C LEU A 347 7.63 7.96 16.50
N GLU A 348 6.50 7.93 15.81
CA GLU A 348 6.41 8.30 14.38
C GLU A 348 6.97 9.69 14.13
N ARG A 349 6.64 10.67 14.99
CA ARG A 349 7.11 12.04 14.84
C ARG A 349 8.63 12.18 15.09
N VAL A 350 9.15 11.52 16.11
CA VAL A 350 10.60 11.51 16.37
C VAL A 350 11.35 10.83 15.21
N LEU A 351 10.87 9.67 14.74
CA LEU A 351 11.46 8.98 13.59
C LEU A 351 11.46 9.86 12.34
N GLU A 352 10.36 10.58 12.07
CA GLU A 352 10.28 11.52 10.93
C GLU A 352 11.37 12.60 11.00
N LEU A 353 11.60 13.19 12.18
CA LEU A 353 12.65 14.19 12.38
C LEU A 353 14.07 13.60 12.30
N LEU A 354 14.22 12.33 12.61
CA LEU A 354 15.46 11.58 12.42
C LEU A 354 15.70 11.13 10.97
N GLY A 355 14.79 11.45 10.03
CA GLY A 355 14.89 11.02 8.64
C GLY A 355 14.44 9.58 8.41
N VAL A 356 13.64 9.00 9.30
CA VAL A 356 13.08 7.65 9.18
C VAL A 356 11.57 7.72 8.94
N ALA A 357 11.12 7.32 7.76
CA ALA A 357 9.69 7.26 7.43
C ALA A 357 9.06 5.95 7.91
N SER A 358 8.03 6.04 8.73
CA SER A 358 7.28 4.92 9.30
C SER A 358 5.79 5.28 9.43
N ASN A 359 4.97 4.36 9.94
CA ASN A 359 3.57 4.68 10.21
C ASN A 359 3.16 4.21 11.61
N ARG A 360 2.57 5.11 12.41
CA ARG A 360 1.80 4.72 13.57
C ARG A 360 0.64 3.79 13.17
N ASN A 361 0.29 2.85 14.01
CA ASN A 361 -0.72 1.85 13.72
C ASN A 361 -1.57 1.53 14.95
N VAL A 362 -2.89 1.50 14.77
CA VAL A 362 -3.81 1.07 15.82
C VAL A 362 -3.61 -0.43 16.05
N LEU A 363 -3.50 -0.84 17.31
CA LEU A 363 -3.48 -2.24 17.74
C LEU A 363 -4.74 -2.59 18.50
N TYR A 364 -5.03 -3.88 18.59
CA TYR A 364 -6.14 -4.37 19.42
C TYR A 364 -6.04 -3.85 20.86
N GLY A 365 -7.15 -3.32 21.35
CA GLY A 365 -7.23 -2.70 22.68
C GLY A 365 -7.01 -1.19 22.71
N ASP A 366 -6.58 -0.58 21.59
CA ASP A 366 -6.44 0.87 21.51
C ASP A 366 -7.82 1.57 21.53
N THR A 367 -7.92 2.60 22.37
CA THR A 367 -9.11 3.45 22.49
C THR A 367 -9.04 4.67 21.57
N SER A 368 -7.83 5.11 21.20
CA SER A 368 -7.57 6.29 20.37
C SER A 368 -6.91 5.93 19.05
N VAL A 369 -7.45 6.46 17.96
CA VAL A 369 -6.81 6.40 16.63
C VAL A 369 -5.73 7.48 16.49
N LYS A 370 -5.78 8.52 17.31
CA LYS A 370 -4.81 9.64 17.27
C LYS A 370 -3.51 9.28 17.99
N GLU A 371 -3.62 8.51 19.05
CA GLU A 371 -2.53 8.02 19.89
C GLU A 371 -2.56 6.49 19.91
N PRO A 372 -2.26 5.84 18.77
CA PRO A 372 -2.26 4.40 18.70
C PRO A 372 -1.01 3.84 19.35
N SER A 373 -1.12 2.65 19.93
CA SER A 373 0.01 2.01 20.64
C SER A 373 1.02 1.33 19.73
N GLY A 374 0.76 1.21 18.44
CA GLY A 374 1.59 0.48 17.51
C GLY A 374 2.37 1.34 16.51
N LEU A 375 3.47 0.76 16.03
CA LEU A 375 4.21 1.23 14.87
C LEU A 375 4.24 0.14 13.80
N ARG A 376 3.89 0.49 12.55
CA ARG A 376 4.04 -0.39 11.39
C ARG A 376 5.27 -0.01 10.60
N ILE A 377 6.16 -0.97 10.38
CA ILE A 377 7.38 -0.82 9.60
C ILE A 377 7.49 -1.96 8.59
N GLY A 378 8.16 -1.73 7.48
CA GLY A 378 8.29 -2.70 6.40
C GLY A 378 9.64 -2.65 5.70
N SER A 379 9.96 -3.71 4.99
CA SER A 379 11.26 -3.89 4.33
C SER A 379 11.30 -3.53 2.83
N PRO A 380 10.19 -3.39 2.06
CA PRO A 380 10.25 -3.38 0.60
C PRO A 380 11.08 -2.25 0.00
N ALA A 381 10.86 -1.00 0.41
CA ALA A 381 11.50 0.18 -0.18
C ALA A 381 13.03 0.14 0.00
N MET A 382 13.49 -0.23 1.20
CA MET A 382 14.93 -0.29 1.49
C MET A 382 15.58 -1.55 0.88
N THR A 383 14.87 -2.66 0.78
CA THR A 383 15.34 -3.82 0.01
C THR A 383 15.52 -3.48 -1.47
N ALA A 384 14.63 -2.69 -2.06
CA ALA A 384 14.77 -2.22 -3.45
C ALA A 384 15.99 -1.28 -3.63
N ARG A 385 16.46 -0.64 -2.56
CA ARG A 385 17.68 0.17 -2.52
C ARG A 385 18.95 -0.65 -2.20
N GLY A 386 18.82 -1.97 -2.06
CA GLY A 386 19.96 -2.88 -1.89
C GLY A 386 20.25 -3.31 -0.46
N LEU A 387 19.45 -2.92 0.55
CA LEU A 387 19.67 -3.37 1.92
C LEU A 387 19.44 -4.88 2.07
N GLY A 388 20.39 -5.55 2.73
CA GLY A 388 20.33 -6.95 3.11
C GLY A 388 19.89 -7.15 4.56
N SER A 389 19.87 -8.42 5.00
CA SER A 389 19.38 -8.76 6.34
C SER A 389 20.25 -8.18 7.48
N GLN A 390 21.57 -8.03 7.25
CA GLN A 390 22.45 -7.42 8.24
C GLN A 390 22.16 -5.93 8.41
N ASP A 391 21.80 -5.23 7.30
CA ASP A 391 21.42 -3.83 7.35
C ASP A 391 20.12 -3.64 8.12
N PHE A 392 19.19 -4.58 8.03
CA PHE A 392 17.94 -4.54 8.82
C PHE A 392 18.16 -4.84 10.31
N VAL A 393 19.26 -5.47 10.69
CA VAL A 393 19.71 -5.53 12.10
C VAL A 393 20.09 -4.12 12.58
N GLU A 394 20.84 -3.36 11.79
CA GLU A 394 21.18 -1.95 12.14
C GLU A 394 19.93 -1.05 12.15
N VAL A 395 19.02 -1.22 11.20
CA VAL A 395 17.72 -0.54 11.22
C VAL A 395 16.97 -0.78 12.54
N ALA A 396 16.94 -2.01 13.05
CA ALA A 396 16.31 -2.32 14.33
C ALA A 396 16.98 -1.58 15.50
N LYS A 397 18.30 -1.45 15.50
CA LYS A 397 19.05 -0.68 16.52
C LYS A 397 18.75 0.81 16.43
N PHE A 398 18.64 1.38 15.23
CA PHE A 398 18.22 2.77 15.07
C PHE A 398 16.81 3.02 15.63
N ILE A 399 15.89 2.09 15.41
CA ILE A 399 14.53 2.16 15.99
C ILE A 399 14.59 2.09 17.52
N ASP A 400 15.39 1.19 18.10
CA ASP A 400 15.56 1.08 19.55
C ASP A 400 16.11 2.37 20.15
N ARG A 401 17.14 2.95 19.54
CA ARG A 401 17.69 4.25 19.97
C ARG A 401 16.66 5.37 19.85
N ALA A 402 15.86 5.40 18.76
CA ALA A 402 14.79 6.37 18.59
C ALA A 402 13.70 6.24 19.66
N VAL A 403 13.37 5.02 20.09
CA VAL A 403 12.48 4.78 21.25
C VAL A 403 13.09 5.37 22.51
N GLY A 404 14.40 5.17 22.76
CA GLY A 404 15.12 5.75 23.90
C GLY A 404 15.09 7.29 23.89
N VAL A 405 15.31 7.89 22.72
CA VAL A 405 15.20 9.36 22.52
C VAL A 405 13.75 9.83 22.77
N THR A 406 12.76 9.14 22.21
CA THR A 406 11.35 9.49 22.41
C THR A 406 10.95 9.49 23.88
N LYS A 407 11.38 8.50 24.65
CA LYS A 407 11.11 8.44 26.10
C LYS A 407 11.68 9.65 26.84
N LYS A 408 12.95 9.97 26.58
CA LYS A 408 13.62 11.12 27.24
C LYS A 408 12.95 12.44 26.88
N LEU A 409 12.60 12.63 25.59
CA LEU A 409 11.92 13.84 25.14
C LEU A 409 10.48 13.93 25.69
N SER A 410 9.81 12.79 25.91
CA SER A 410 8.49 12.78 26.56
C SER A 410 8.57 13.28 28.01
N VAL A 411 9.58 12.84 28.79
CA VAL A 411 9.80 13.31 30.16
C VAL A 411 10.09 14.81 30.18
N LEU A 412 10.98 15.29 29.31
CA LEU A 412 11.30 16.73 29.23
C LEU A 412 10.07 17.58 28.84
N ALA A 413 9.24 17.08 27.93
CA ALA A 413 8.00 17.75 27.54
C ALA A 413 6.99 17.80 28.69
N GLU A 414 6.91 16.74 29.51
CA GLU A 414 6.05 16.66 30.69
C GLU A 414 6.51 17.65 31.77
N GLU A 415 7.80 17.69 32.06
CA GLU A 415 8.41 18.67 33.01
C GLU A 415 8.15 20.11 32.58
N GLN A 416 8.26 20.41 31.28
CA GLN A 416 7.96 21.74 30.75
C GLN A 416 6.48 22.09 30.88
N ALA A 417 5.59 21.15 30.61
CA ALA A 417 4.14 21.35 30.72
C ALA A 417 3.70 21.58 32.16
N GLU A 418 4.24 20.80 33.13
CA GLU A 418 4.00 20.99 34.56
C GLU A 418 4.45 22.38 35.03
N GLY A 419 5.63 22.81 34.61
CA GLY A 419 6.14 24.16 34.89
C GLY A 419 5.27 25.28 34.33
N ALA A 420 4.51 25.01 33.26
CA ALA A 420 3.56 25.95 32.64
C ALA A 420 2.12 25.83 33.20
N GLY A 421 1.84 24.87 34.10
CA GLY A 421 0.53 24.60 34.62
C GLY A 421 -0.46 23.95 33.62
N GLU A 422 0.08 23.25 32.61
CA GLU A 422 -0.68 22.56 31.57
C GLU A 422 -0.73 21.04 31.83
N GLU A 423 -1.70 20.31 31.23
CA GLU A 423 -1.78 18.85 31.39
C GLU A 423 -0.58 18.15 30.76
N PRO A 424 0.26 17.42 31.54
CA PRO A 424 1.59 16.98 31.10
C PRO A 424 1.56 15.88 30.04
N THR A 425 0.52 15.05 29.94
CA THR A 425 0.48 13.85 29.08
C THR A 425 -0.09 14.08 27.69
N ASN A 426 -0.42 15.31 27.30
CA ASN A 426 -1.11 15.59 26.04
C ASN A 426 -0.15 15.51 24.84
N LEU A 427 -0.49 14.65 23.84
CA LEU A 427 0.24 14.54 22.58
C LEU A 427 0.51 15.91 21.91
N LYS A 428 -0.44 16.85 22.00
CA LYS A 428 -0.28 18.20 21.41
C LYS A 428 0.88 18.97 22.06
N HIS A 429 1.09 18.82 23.36
CA HIS A 429 2.24 19.44 24.06
C HIS A 429 3.55 18.82 23.62
N PHE A 430 3.60 17.48 23.57
CA PHE A 430 4.77 16.78 23.05
C PHE A 430 5.14 17.23 21.63
N LEU A 431 4.16 17.31 20.72
CA LEU A 431 4.41 17.75 19.34
C LEU A 431 4.94 19.19 19.29
N ARG A 432 4.37 20.12 20.08
CA ARG A 432 4.87 21.49 20.19
C ARG A 432 6.29 21.52 20.74
N PHE A 433 6.53 20.80 21.85
CA PHE A 433 7.87 20.69 22.46
C PHE A 433 8.92 20.22 21.43
N ILE A 434 8.61 19.17 20.67
CA ILE A 434 9.50 18.64 19.64
C ILE A 434 9.76 19.66 18.51
N GLU A 435 8.74 20.41 18.08
CA GLU A 435 8.88 21.45 17.04
C GLU A 435 9.76 22.61 17.50
N GLU A 436 9.67 22.98 18.79
CA GLU A 436 10.49 24.03 19.40
C GLU A 436 11.93 23.55 19.69
N ASN A 437 12.16 22.24 19.81
CA ASN A 437 13.42 21.61 20.20
C ASN A 437 13.92 20.57 19.16
N ASP A 438 13.65 20.76 17.87
CA ASP A 438 14.07 19.84 16.79
C ASP A 438 15.60 19.78 16.66
N GLY A 439 16.31 20.79 17.15
CA GLY A 439 17.77 20.88 17.29
C GLY A 439 18.34 20.26 18.56
N HIS A 440 17.55 19.51 19.36
CA HIS A 440 18.07 18.89 20.57
C HIS A 440 19.25 17.94 20.28
N GLU A 441 20.32 18.03 21.05
CA GLU A 441 21.59 17.33 20.80
C GLU A 441 21.43 15.84 20.53
N MET A 442 20.61 15.14 21.33
CA MET A 442 20.32 13.72 21.14
C MET A 442 19.66 13.39 19.79
N MET A 443 18.86 14.31 19.24
CA MET A 443 18.23 14.13 17.92
C MET A 443 19.22 14.42 16.80
N LEU A 444 20.03 15.45 16.94
CA LEU A 444 21.01 15.83 15.92
C LEU A 444 22.07 14.75 15.72
N GLU A 445 22.59 14.18 16.80
CA GLU A 445 23.58 13.10 16.75
C GLU A 445 23.01 11.85 16.04
N LEU A 446 21.86 11.36 16.49
CA LEU A 446 21.26 10.17 15.89
C LEU A 446 20.81 10.42 14.43
N ARG A 447 20.31 11.63 14.12
CA ARG A 447 19.95 12.03 12.76
C ARG A 447 21.15 12.03 11.82
N SER A 448 22.28 12.59 12.25
CA SER A 448 23.51 12.59 11.45
C SER A 448 23.96 11.17 11.16
N GLU A 449 24.02 10.32 12.19
CA GLU A 449 24.42 8.92 12.03
C GLU A 449 23.52 8.13 11.06
N ILE A 450 22.20 8.29 11.18
CA ILE A 450 21.24 7.66 10.25
C ILE A 450 21.44 8.18 8.82
N SER A 451 21.63 9.51 8.66
CA SER A 451 21.85 10.12 7.35
C SER A 451 23.12 9.59 6.69
N ASP A 452 24.23 9.60 7.40
CA ASP A 452 25.52 9.12 6.92
C ASP A 452 25.47 7.62 6.57
N TRP A 453 24.71 6.84 7.35
CA TRP A 453 24.53 5.43 7.09
C TRP A 453 23.64 5.18 5.85
N VAL A 454 22.57 5.95 5.68
CA VAL A 454 21.65 5.82 4.53
C VAL A 454 22.31 6.25 3.22
N GLU A 455 23.22 7.23 3.26
CA GLU A 455 23.94 7.69 2.06
C GLU A 455 24.74 6.59 1.38
N GLN A 456 25.20 5.57 2.10
CA GLN A 456 25.89 4.41 1.53
C GLN A 456 25.05 3.62 0.53
N PHE A 457 23.72 3.76 0.56
CA PHE A 457 22.76 3.09 -0.31
C PHE A 457 22.10 4.05 -1.32
N THR A 458 22.68 5.23 -1.54
CA THR A 458 22.13 6.29 -2.40
C THR A 458 22.90 6.37 -3.72
N THR A 459 23.06 5.26 -4.43
CA THR A 459 23.69 5.25 -5.76
C THR A 459 22.66 5.28 -6.88
#